data_4e6e7ff257f6f10dbf5af5911c8416cd
#
_entry.id   4e6e7ff257f6f10dbf5af5911c8416cd
#
_cell.length_a   1.000
_cell.length_b   1.000
_cell.length_c   1.000
_cell.angle_alpha   90.00
_cell.angle_beta   90.00
_cell.angle_gamma   90.00
#
_symmetry.space_group_name_H-M   'P 1'
#
loop_
_entity.id
_entity.type
_entity.pdbx_description
1 polymer ?
#
loop_
_entity_poly.entity_id
_entity_poly.type
_entity_poly.pdbx_seq_one_letter_code
_entity_poly.pdbx_strand_id
1 'polypeptide(L)'
;MRIGRAAVAATAALLIGAVGCTNQIAGTATPDPTQPPLALSDDGYGIVAGYPDAPVQIELYTEPQCNHCEELQSAYGGDIERSINLGELAVTYRPLTFLDTPSTDEHSARVANALFLAVGAPEATDEANMSSGLEFQRFVEDLWAHQEPGGPGPSDQQMAKMAEDSGLPADVAGRVGDGEAAGNVNIGEMAAYNYGALIGIDPISTGTPTVYDLGTKQKVDLHDKDWLATLLSS
;
A
#
# COMPACT_ATOMS: atom_id res chain seq x y z
N MET A 1 4.30 -83.82 -36.67
CA MET A 1 4.67 -84.30 -35.32
C MET A 1 5.73 -83.40 -34.71
N ARG A 2 5.49 -82.95 -33.55
CA ARG A 2 6.23 -82.06 -32.61
C ARG A 2 5.73 -80.66 -32.49
N ILE A 3 5.16 -80.48 -31.35
CA ILE A 3 4.55 -79.28 -30.73
C ILE A 3 5.69 -78.43 -30.18
N GLY A 4 5.68 -77.14 -30.60
CA GLY A 4 6.57 -76.14 -29.98
C GLY A 4 5.72 -75.16 -29.16
N ARG A 5 5.97 -75.17 -27.85
CA ARG A 5 5.33 -74.25 -26.90
C ARG A 5 5.92 -72.85 -27.03
N ALA A 6 5.08 -71.86 -27.38
CA ALA A 6 5.42 -70.47 -27.28
C ALA A 6 5.07 -69.95 -25.87
N ALA A 7 6.11 -69.48 -25.18
CA ALA A 7 5.95 -68.73 -23.89
C ALA A 7 5.47 -67.35 -24.10
N VAL A 8 4.33 -67.02 -23.52
CA VAL A 8 3.81 -65.65 -23.44
C VAL A 8 4.42 -64.99 -22.21
N ALA A 9 5.26 -63.97 -22.43
CA ALA A 9 5.75 -63.12 -21.37
C ALA A 9 4.74 -61.98 -21.16
N ALA A 10 4.05 -61.99 -20.02
CA ALA A 10 3.17 -60.92 -19.60
C ALA A 10 4.00 -59.82 -18.93
N THR A 11 4.15 -58.69 -19.57
CA THR A 11 4.68 -57.45 -18.98
C THR A 11 3.59 -56.73 -18.22
N ALA A 12 3.63 -56.75 -16.91
CA ALA A 12 2.77 -55.96 -16.04
C ALA A 12 3.32 -54.54 -15.98
N ALA A 13 2.65 -53.58 -16.62
CA ALA A 13 2.92 -52.14 -16.46
C ALA A 13 2.29 -51.65 -15.15
N LEU A 14 3.13 -51.32 -14.16
CA LEU A 14 2.68 -50.62 -12.96
C LEU A 14 2.35 -49.17 -13.35
N LEU A 15 1.07 -48.80 -13.41
CA LEU A 15 0.59 -47.42 -13.42
C LEU A 15 0.63 -46.93 -11.96
N ILE A 16 1.66 -46.17 -11.60
CA ILE A 16 1.69 -45.38 -10.36
C ILE A 16 0.82 -44.16 -10.61
N GLY A 17 -0.45 -44.21 -10.20
CA GLY A 17 -1.34 -43.07 -10.15
C GLY A 17 -0.86 -42.11 -9.04
N ALA A 18 -0.29 -40.98 -9.42
CA ALA A 18 -0.09 -39.89 -8.51
C ALA A 18 -1.46 -39.31 -8.10
N VAL A 19 -1.98 -39.77 -6.96
CA VAL A 19 -3.13 -39.15 -6.30
C VAL A 19 -2.61 -37.86 -5.66
N GLY A 20 -2.58 -36.79 -6.44
CA GLY A 20 -2.42 -35.44 -5.92
C GLY A 20 -3.68 -35.07 -5.11
N CYS A 21 -3.56 -35.01 -3.78
CA CYS A 21 -4.60 -34.45 -2.93
C CYS A 21 -4.69 -32.94 -3.26
N THR A 22 -5.56 -32.56 -4.19
CA THR A 22 -6.00 -31.17 -4.32
C THR A 22 -7.08 -30.96 -3.26
N ASN A 23 -6.68 -30.54 -2.07
CA ASN A 23 -7.63 -29.95 -1.13
C ASN A 23 -8.07 -28.60 -1.71
N GLN A 24 -9.13 -28.59 -2.48
CA GLN A 24 -9.87 -27.36 -2.74
C GLN A 24 -10.58 -26.99 -1.43
N ILE A 25 -10.06 -25.99 -0.75
CA ILE A 25 -10.78 -25.35 0.35
C ILE A 25 -11.82 -24.45 -0.33
N ALA A 26 -13.03 -24.99 -0.47
CA ALA A 26 -14.19 -24.17 -0.81
C ALA A 26 -14.63 -23.43 0.46
N GLY A 27 -14.02 -22.29 0.72
CA GLY A 27 -14.41 -21.37 1.76
C GLY A 27 -14.73 -20.02 1.13
N THR A 28 -15.77 -19.37 1.57
CA THR A 28 -15.92 -17.91 1.35
C THR A 28 -14.84 -17.27 2.21
N ALA A 29 -13.96 -16.47 1.62
CA ALA A 29 -12.99 -15.70 2.38
C ALA A 29 -13.77 -14.80 3.33
N THR A 30 -13.63 -15.02 4.62
CA THR A 30 -14.12 -14.08 5.64
C THR A 30 -12.96 -13.15 5.89
N PRO A 31 -13.17 -11.81 5.89
CA PRO A 31 -12.13 -10.87 6.26
C PRO A 31 -11.53 -11.26 7.60
N ASP A 32 -10.21 -11.21 7.71
CA ASP A 32 -9.53 -11.45 8.97
C ASP A 32 -9.82 -10.24 9.89
N PRO A 33 -10.58 -10.40 10.98
CA PRO A 33 -10.89 -9.28 11.88
C PRO A 33 -9.64 -8.73 12.61
N THR A 34 -8.47 -9.34 12.37
CA THR A 34 -7.18 -8.93 12.93
C THR A 34 -6.33 -8.16 11.92
N GLN A 35 -6.84 -7.84 10.74
CA GLN A 35 -6.08 -7.02 9.78
C GLN A 35 -5.88 -5.60 10.32
N PRO A 36 -4.67 -5.01 10.11
CA PRO A 36 -4.40 -3.64 10.50
C PRO A 36 -5.39 -2.68 9.85
N PRO A 37 -6.05 -1.81 10.64
CA PRO A 37 -7.05 -0.90 10.11
C PRO A 37 -6.45 0.16 9.20
N LEU A 38 -7.28 0.69 8.31
CA LEU A 38 -7.02 1.88 7.51
C LEU A 38 -8.06 2.94 7.87
N ALA A 39 -7.62 4.14 8.21
CA ALA A 39 -8.50 5.22 8.63
C ALA A 39 -7.97 6.60 8.21
N LEU A 40 -8.82 7.61 8.25
CA LEU A 40 -8.36 9.00 8.19
C LEU A 40 -7.72 9.39 9.52
N SER A 41 -6.73 10.27 9.47
CA SER A 41 -6.23 10.96 10.66
C SER A 41 -7.30 11.88 11.25
N ASP A 42 -7.16 12.24 12.53
CA ASP A 42 -8.13 13.10 13.24
C ASP A 42 -8.38 14.45 12.57
N ASP A 43 -7.36 14.98 11.88
CA ASP A 43 -7.47 16.24 11.11
C ASP A 43 -8.07 16.05 9.71
N GLY A 44 -8.29 14.82 9.27
CA GLY A 44 -8.84 14.47 7.96
C GLY A 44 -7.87 14.64 6.79
N TYR A 45 -6.61 15.01 7.01
CA TYR A 45 -5.62 15.30 5.96
C TYR A 45 -4.48 14.28 5.86
N GLY A 46 -4.56 13.20 6.64
CA GLY A 46 -3.66 12.05 6.57
C GLY A 46 -4.42 10.75 6.51
N ILE A 47 -3.72 9.69 6.15
CA ILE A 47 -4.24 8.32 6.07
C ILE A 47 -3.42 7.45 7.01
N VAL A 48 -4.07 6.87 8.01
CA VAL A 48 -3.44 6.04 9.04
C VAL A 48 -3.57 4.58 8.65
N ALA A 49 -2.44 3.92 8.41
CA ALA A 49 -2.34 2.49 8.19
C ALA A 49 -1.68 1.83 9.41
N GLY A 50 -2.39 0.94 10.09
CA GLY A 50 -1.89 0.25 11.27
C GLY A 50 -2.79 0.41 12.50
N TYR A 51 -2.41 -0.27 13.57
CA TYR A 51 -3.18 -0.27 14.81
C TYR A 51 -2.96 1.03 15.60
N PRO A 52 -4.01 1.63 16.17
CA PRO A 52 -3.90 2.89 16.92
C PRO A 52 -3.06 2.77 18.20
N ASP A 53 -2.86 1.56 18.70
CA ASP A 53 -2.03 1.23 19.87
C ASP A 53 -0.63 0.69 19.50
N ALA A 54 -0.23 0.78 18.22
CA ALA A 54 1.12 0.42 17.80
C ALA A 54 2.16 1.22 18.61
N PRO A 55 3.21 0.55 19.14
CA PRO A 55 4.21 1.21 19.98
C PRO A 55 4.98 2.30 19.25
N VAL A 56 5.15 2.14 17.93
CA VAL A 56 5.79 3.15 17.07
C VAL A 56 4.73 3.75 16.15
N GLN A 57 4.64 5.08 16.18
CA GLN A 57 3.73 5.82 15.32
C GLN A 57 4.49 6.94 14.62
N ILE A 58 4.38 7.00 13.30
CA ILE A 58 5.09 7.99 12.50
C ILE A 58 4.14 8.72 11.54
N GLU A 59 4.53 9.94 11.15
CA GLU A 59 4.01 10.59 9.95
C GLU A 59 5.03 10.47 8.82
N LEU A 60 4.57 10.09 7.65
CA LEU A 60 5.37 10.03 6.43
C LEU A 60 4.85 11.08 5.44
N TYR A 61 5.57 12.20 5.35
CA TYR A 61 5.33 13.24 4.35
C TYR A 61 5.95 12.80 3.03
N THR A 62 5.11 12.65 2.02
CA THR A 62 5.48 12.03 0.76
C THR A 62 4.85 12.76 -0.43
N GLU A 63 5.54 12.76 -1.55
CA GLU A 63 5.12 13.43 -2.77
C GLU A 63 5.21 12.44 -3.95
N PRO A 64 4.13 12.24 -4.70
CA PRO A 64 4.04 11.20 -5.73
C PRO A 64 5.09 11.28 -6.85
N GLN A 65 5.60 12.46 -7.16
CA GLN A 65 6.62 12.66 -8.19
C GLN A 65 8.05 12.72 -7.63
N CYS A 66 8.21 12.55 -6.31
CA CYS A 66 9.52 12.65 -5.67
C CYS A 66 10.31 11.34 -5.81
N ASN A 67 11.46 11.36 -6.51
CA ASN A 67 12.32 10.17 -6.67
C ASN A 67 12.79 9.60 -5.32
N HIS A 68 13.11 10.45 -4.34
CA HIS A 68 13.54 9.97 -3.03
C HIS A 68 12.39 9.31 -2.24
N CYS A 69 11.14 9.66 -2.54
CA CYS A 69 9.98 8.97 -1.96
C CYS A 69 9.82 7.57 -2.57
N GLU A 70 10.08 7.41 -3.86
CA GLU A 70 10.15 6.10 -4.50
C GLU A 70 11.30 5.27 -3.92
N GLU A 71 12.50 5.83 -3.81
CA GLU A 71 13.65 5.17 -3.21
C GLU A 71 13.35 4.69 -1.77
N LEU A 72 12.61 5.47 -0.98
CA LEU A 72 12.19 5.07 0.37
C LEU A 72 11.23 3.88 0.31
N GLN A 73 10.19 3.94 -0.54
CA GLN A 73 9.24 2.84 -0.68
C GLN A 73 9.91 1.57 -1.23
N SER A 74 10.77 1.71 -2.23
CA SER A 74 11.54 0.60 -2.81
C SER A 74 12.49 -0.06 -1.80
N ALA A 75 13.10 0.72 -0.90
CA ALA A 75 14.06 0.21 0.08
C ALA A 75 13.41 -0.34 1.35
N TYR A 76 12.31 0.26 1.82
CA TYR A 76 11.74 0.00 3.13
C TYR A 76 10.25 -0.38 3.12
N GLY A 77 9.56 -0.29 1.97
CA GLY A 77 8.12 -0.53 1.87
C GLY A 77 7.71 -1.90 2.42
N GLY A 78 8.42 -2.96 2.03
CA GLY A 78 8.14 -4.31 2.54
C GLY A 78 8.41 -4.47 4.04
N ASP A 79 9.39 -3.76 4.62
CA ASP A 79 9.63 -3.77 6.06
C ASP A 79 8.58 -2.94 6.81
N ILE A 80 8.11 -1.84 6.22
CA ILE A 80 6.98 -1.04 6.72
C ILE A 80 5.71 -1.90 6.72
N GLU A 81 5.38 -2.56 5.59
CA GLU A 81 4.24 -3.48 5.49
C GLU A 81 4.28 -4.53 6.59
N ARG A 82 5.43 -5.18 6.75
CA ARG A 82 5.63 -6.21 7.76
C ARG A 82 5.41 -5.66 9.17
N SER A 83 5.94 -4.49 9.50
CA SER A 83 5.83 -3.90 10.83
C SER A 83 4.41 -3.43 11.14
N ILE A 84 3.67 -2.94 10.12
CA ILE A 84 2.23 -2.67 10.22
C ILE A 84 1.48 -3.98 10.52
N ASN A 85 1.78 -5.05 9.79
CA ASN A 85 1.14 -6.35 9.98
C ASN A 85 1.38 -6.94 11.37
N LEU A 86 2.57 -6.74 11.92
CA LEU A 86 2.93 -7.21 13.27
C LEU A 86 2.36 -6.31 14.38
N GLY A 87 1.74 -5.18 14.04
CA GLY A 87 1.24 -4.20 15.01
C GLY A 87 2.36 -3.42 15.72
N GLU A 88 3.56 -3.43 15.17
CA GLU A 88 4.72 -2.73 15.71
C GLU A 88 4.77 -1.27 15.26
N LEU A 89 4.16 -0.97 14.11
CA LEU A 89 4.18 0.34 13.46
C LEU A 89 2.78 0.76 13.01
N ALA A 90 2.46 2.04 13.21
CA ALA A 90 1.39 2.73 12.50
C ALA A 90 1.97 3.92 11.72
N VAL A 91 1.56 4.04 10.47
CA VAL A 91 2.04 5.10 9.57
C VAL A 91 0.88 6.01 9.19
N THR A 92 1.02 7.30 9.48
CA THR A 92 0.15 8.34 8.93
C THR A 92 0.79 8.89 7.66
N TYR A 93 0.26 8.51 6.51
CA TYR A 93 0.68 9.06 5.22
C TYR A 93 0.14 10.47 5.05
N ARG A 94 1.04 11.41 4.73
CA ARG A 94 0.78 12.83 4.51
C ARG A 94 1.12 13.19 3.06
N PRO A 95 0.22 12.96 2.08
CA PRO A 95 0.50 13.28 0.69
C PRO A 95 0.68 14.79 0.48
N LEU A 96 1.52 15.12 -0.48
CA LEU A 96 1.83 16.48 -0.93
C LEU A 96 1.68 16.54 -2.45
N THR A 97 1.51 17.73 -3.01
CA THR A 97 1.27 17.94 -4.46
C THR A 97 2.08 19.12 -5.03
N PHE A 98 3.17 19.50 -4.34
CA PHE A 98 3.92 20.70 -4.70
C PHE A 98 4.76 20.56 -5.97
N LEU A 99 4.93 19.35 -6.51
CA LEU A 99 5.60 19.11 -7.79
C LEU A 99 4.65 19.16 -8.99
N ASP A 100 3.35 19.31 -8.76
CA ASP A 100 2.41 19.49 -9.86
C ASP A 100 2.66 20.81 -10.60
N THR A 101 2.66 20.72 -11.91
CA THR A 101 2.82 21.82 -12.86
C THR A 101 1.79 21.65 -13.98
N PRO A 102 1.56 22.66 -14.84
CA PRO A 102 0.67 22.50 -15.98
C PRO A 102 1.03 21.35 -16.95
N SER A 103 2.28 20.86 -16.90
CA SER A 103 2.74 19.72 -17.74
C SER A 103 2.57 18.34 -17.11
N THR A 104 2.23 18.28 -15.82
CA THR A 104 2.11 17.00 -15.10
C THR A 104 0.68 16.46 -15.01
N ASP A 105 -0.28 17.14 -15.60
CA ASP A 105 -1.69 16.74 -15.60
C ASP A 105 -2.22 16.39 -14.19
N GLU A 106 -1.88 17.24 -13.21
CA GLU A 106 -2.24 17.06 -11.80
C GLU A 106 -1.82 15.67 -11.22
N HIS A 107 -0.70 15.13 -11.70
CA HIS A 107 -0.21 13.80 -11.33
C HIS A 107 -0.25 13.56 -9.81
N SER A 108 0.38 14.44 -9.02
CA SER A 108 0.44 14.28 -7.57
C SER A 108 -0.95 14.40 -6.92
N ALA A 109 -1.78 15.30 -7.43
CA ALA A 109 -3.14 15.48 -6.92
C ALA A 109 -4.03 14.26 -7.24
N ARG A 110 -3.90 13.66 -8.44
CA ARG A 110 -4.64 12.42 -8.80
C ARG A 110 -4.21 11.23 -7.97
N VAL A 111 -2.90 11.05 -7.76
CA VAL A 111 -2.38 10.00 -6.88
C VAL A 111 -2.87 10.21 -5.44
N ALA A 112 -2.77 11.44 -4.91
CA ALA A 112 -3.29 11.75 -3.57
C ALA A 112 -4.80 11.44 -3.47
N ASN A 113 -5.58 11.81 -4.48
CA ASN A 113 -7.01 11.49 -4.53
C ASN A 113 -7.26 9.97 -4.49
N ALA A 114 -6.50 9.18 -5.25
CA ALA A 114 -6.59 7.72 -5.25
C ALA A 114 -6.27 7.11 -3.87
N LEU A 115 -5.27 7.66 -3.17
CA LEU A 115 -4.95 7.24 -1.79
C LEU A 115 -6.12 7.50 -0.82
N PHE A 116 -6.78 8.66 -0.92
CA PHE A 116 -7.95 8.96 -0.07
C PHE A 116 -9.18 8.13 -0.45
N LEU A 117 -9.35 7.77 -1.72
CA LEU A 117 -10.38 6.82 -2.15
C LEU A 117 -10.17 5.43 -1.53
N ALA A 118 -8.92 5.02 -1.33
CA ALA A 118 -8.58 3.73 -0.72
C ALA A 118 -9.08 3.60 0.73
N VAL A 119 -9.24 4.69 1.46
CA VAL A 119 -9.82 4.64 2.83
C VAL A 119 -11.29 4.19 2.82
N GLY A 120 -11.94 4.22 1.65
CA GLY A 120 -13.33 3.84 1.49
C GLY A 120 -14.32 4.95 1.89
N ALA A 121 -15.60 4.64 1.74
CA ALA A 121 -16.66 5.55 2.17
C ALA A 121 -16.86 5.42 3.68
N PRO A 122 -17.06 6.53 4.41
CA PRO A 122 -17.31 6.51 5.87
C PRO A 122 -18.54 5.67 6.29
N GLU A 123 -19.41 5.35 5.33
CA GLU A 123 -20.66 4.60 5.54
C GLU A 123 -20.53 3.10 5.19
N ALA A 124 -19.34 2.62 4.81
CA ALA A 124 -19.14 1.20 4.56
C ALA A 124 -19.28 0.43 5.88
N THR A 125 -20.43 -0.20 6.09
CA THR A 125 -20.73 -1.00 7.29
C THR A 125 -20.38 -2.47 7.10
N ASP A 126 -19.91 -2.84 5.92
CA ASP A 126 -19.56 -4.22 5.57
C ASP A 126 -18.04 -4.38 5.66
N GLU A 127 -17.58 -5.05 6.72
CA GLU A 127 -16.16 -5.34 6.95
C GLU A 127 -15.47 -6.03 5.75
N ALA A 128 -16.24 -6.75 4.93
CA ALA A 128 -15.76 -7.41 3.72
C ALA A 128 -15.32 -6.43 2.61
N ASN A 129 -15.75 -5.17 2.69
CA ASN A 129 -15.46 -4.11 1.72
C ASN A 129 -14.59 -2.99 2.32
N MET A 130 -13.96 -3.22 3.46
CA MET A 130 -13.04 -2.26 4.06
C MET A 130 -11.61 -2.59 3.63
N SER A 131 -10.90 -1.57 3.18
CA SER A 131 -9.46 -1.67 2.90
C SER A 131 -8.67 -1.86 4.20
N SER A 132 -7.64 -2.68 4.16
CA SER A 132 -6.69 -2.82 5.27
C SER A 132 -5.47 -1.92 5.09
N GLY A 133 -4.77 -1.66 6.20
CA GLY A 133 -3.48 -0.95 6.16
C GLY A 133 -2.41 -1.65 5.33
N LEU A 134 -2.49 -2.99 5.19
CA LEU A 134 -1.56 -3.76 4.35
C LEU A 134 -1.81 -3.56 2.86
N GLU A 135 -3.07 -3.69 2.44
CA GLU A 135 -3.46 -3.45 1.05
C GLU A 135 -3.13 -2.02 0.63
N PHE A 136 -3.36 -1.07 1.54
CA PHE A 136 -3.01 0.32 1.32
C PHE A 136 -1.49 0.51 1.16
N GLN A 137 -0.66 -0.10 2.01
CA GLN A 137 0.80 0.01 1.90
C GLN A 137 1.30 -0.55 0.56
N ARG A 138 0.78 -1.70 0.10
CA ARG A 138 1.11 -2.26 -1.22
C ARG A 138 0.69 -1.33 -2.34
N PHE A 139 -0.47 -0.71 -2.21
CA PHE A 139 -0.94 0.27 -3.19
C PHE A 139 -0.03 1.49 -3.25
N VAL A 140 0.44 1.99 -2.11
CA VAL A 140 1.45 3.05 -2.04
C VAL A 140 2.73 2.61 -2.75
N GLU A 141 3.27 1.43 -2.46
CA GLU A 141 4.48 0.93 -3.11
C GLU A 141 4.34 0.87 -4.63
N ASP A 142 3.22 0.35 -5.11
CA ASP A 142 2.97 0.22 -6.56
C ASP A 142 2.81 1.58 -7.25
N LEU A 143 2.10 2.53 -6.64
CA LEU A 143 1.97 3.90 -7.15
C LEU A 143 3.32 4.60 -7.27
N TRP A 144 4.20 4.48 -6.26
CA TRP A 144 5.53 5.09 -6.29
C TRP A 144 6.47 4.39 -7.28
N ALA A 145 6.38 3.07 -7.41
CA ALA A 145 7.16 2.31 -8.40
C ALA A 145 6.82 2.68 -9.85
N HIS A 146 5.64 3.21 -10.09
CA HIS A 146 5.16 3.63 -11.42
C HIS A 146 5.07 5.15 -11.58
N GLN A 147 5.72 5.91 -10.70
CA GLN A 147 5.76 7.38 -10.85
C GLN A 147 6.47 7.79 -12.15
N GLU A 148 6.08 8.95 -12.67
CA GLU A 148 6.72 9.58 -13.83
C GLU A 148 7.04 11.05 -13.45
N PRO A 149 8.21 11.30 -12.84
CA PRO A 149 8.57 12.63 -12.37
C PRO A 149 8.57 13.67 -13.48
N GLY A 150 7.78 14.72 -13.34
CA GLY A 150 7.61 15.77 -14.35
C GLY A 150 6.69 15.39 -15.52
N GLY A 151 6.16 14.17 -15.51
CA GLY A 151 5.18 13.65 -16.46
C GLY A 151 3.77 13.49 -15.88
N PRO A 152 2.81 12.99 -16.68
CA PRO A 152 1.43 12.84 -16.26
C PRO A 152 1.23 11.70 -15.25
N GLY A 153 2.23 10.84 -15.07
CA GLY A 153 2.12 9.66 -14.20
C GLY A 153 1.10 8.63 -14.66
N PRO A 154 0.73 7.68 -13.79
CA PRO A 154 -0.24 6.66 -14.12
C PRO A 154 -1.62 7.27 -14.37
N SER A 155 -2.33 6.75 -15.37
CA SER A 155 -3.74 7.08 -15.61
C SER A 155 -4.62 6.47 -14.50
N ASP A 156 -5.86 6.97 -14.35
CA ASP A 156 -6.81 6.46 -13.37
C ASP A 156 -7.06 4.96 -13.56
N GLN A 157 -7.14 4.47 -14.80
CA GLN A 157 -7.29 3.04 -15.10
C GLN A 157 -6.04 2.22 -14.71
N GLN A 158 -4.84 2.79 -14.81
CA GLN A 158 -3.62 2.13 -14.33
C GLN A 158 -3.59 2.11 -12.80
N MET A 159 -3.98 3.21 -12.13
CA MET A 159 -4.09 3.25 -10.67
C MET A 159 -5.17 2.28 -10.16
N ALA A 160 -6.31 2.12 -10.87
CA ALA A 160 -7.31 1.11 -10.57
C ALA A 160 -6.73 -0.31 -10.60
N LYS A 161 -5.93 -0.60 -11.63
CA LYS A 161 -5.24 -1.91 -11.72
C LYS A 161 -4.27 -2.14 -10.56
N MET A 162 -3.50 -1.12 -10.18
CA MET A 162 -2.61 -1.18 -9.02
C MET A 162 -3.40 -1.41 -7.72
N ALA A 163 -4.56 -0.76 -7.56
CA ALA A 163 -5.45 -0.96 -6.43
C ALA A 163 -5.94 -2.42 -6.34
N GLU A 164 -6.38 -3.00 -7.47
CA GLU A 164 -6.78 -4.43 -7.56
C GLU A 164 -5.61 -5.36 -7.21
N ASP A 165 -4.43 -5.13 -7.80
CA ASP A 165 -3.24 -5.97 -7.60
C ASP A 165 -2.73 -5.90 -6.15
N SER A 166 -2.95 -4.78 -5.47
CA SER A 166 -2.64 -4.58 -4.05
C SER A 166 -3.63 -5.27 -3.10
N GLY A 167 -4.78 -5.70 -3.62
CA GLY A 167 -5.84 -6.38 -2.85
C GLY A 167 -6.94 -5.46 -2.34
N LEU A 168 -6.94 -4.17 -2.71
CA LEU A 168 -8.00 -3.25 -2.33
C LEU A 168 -9.36 -3.72 -2.88
N PRO A 169 -10.48 -3.41 -2.18
CA PRO A 169 -11.82 -3.79 -2.62
C PRO A 169 -12.14 -3.34 -4.05
N ALA A 170 -12.88 -4.17 -4.80
CA ALA A 170 -13.16 -3.92 -6.21
C ALA A 170 -13.97 -2.63 -6.45
N ASP A 171 -14.80 -2.21 -5.50
CA ASP A 171 -15.52 -0.95 -5.56
C ASP A 171 -14.59 0.26 -5.37
N VAL A 172 -13.56 0.14 -4.52
CA VAL A 172 -12.49 1.14 -4.39
C VAL A 172 -11.72 1.26 -5.70
N ALA A 173 -11.26 0.13 -6.26
CA ALA A 173 -10.56 0.12 -7.54
C ALA A 173 -11.41 0.70 -8.68
N GLY A 174 -12.72 0.39 -8.70
CA GLY A 174 -13.65 0.98 -9.67
C GLY A 174 -13.73 2.50 -9.56
N ARG A 175 -13.87 3.04 -8.35
CA ARG A 175 -13.93 4.48 -8.11
C ARG A 175 -12.63 5.20 -8.49
N VAL A 176 -11.48 4.57 -8.22
CA VAL A 176 -10.18 5.08 -8.68
C VAL A 176 -10.14 5.12 -10.20
N GLY A 177 -10.58 4.05 -10.88
CA GLY A 177 -10.58 3.96 -12.34
C GLY A 177 -11.54 4.94 -13.03
N ASP A 178 -12.63 5.30 -12.38
CA ASP A 178 -13.58 6.29 -12.86
C ASP A 178 -13.12 7.74 -12.59
N GLY A 179 -11.99 7.92 -11.88
CA GLY A 179 -11.47 9.24 -11.51
C GLY A 179 -12.41 9.98 -10.56
N GLU A 180 -13.14 9.26 -9.71
CA GLU A 180 -14.03 9.89 -8.74
C GLU A 180 -13.24 10.77 -7.77
N ALA A 181 -13.85 11.88 -7.35
CA ALA A 181 -13.29 12.68 -6.26
C ALA A 181 -13.48 11.97 -4.92
N ALA A 182 -12.44 11.94 -4.10
CA ALA A 182 -12.55 11.47 -2.73
C ALA A 182 -13.46 12.43 -1.94
N GLY A 183 -14.67 11.96 -1.61
CA GLY A 183 -15.72 12.81 -1.01
C GLY A 183 -15.43 13.25 0.44
N ASN A 184 -14.40 12.70 1.05
CA ASN A 184 -14.00 12.92 2.43
C ASN A 184 -12.87 13.96 2.60
N VAL A 185 -12.26 14.45 1.51
CA VAL A 185 -11.16 15.39 1.55
C VAL A 185 -11.16 16.33 0.35
N ASN A 186 -10.76 17.60 0.57
CA ASN A 186 -10.35 18.50 -0.49
C ASN A 186 -8.84 18.40 -0.69
N ILE A 187 -8.40 17.91 -1.84
CA ILE A 187 -6.97 17.64 -2.12
C ILE A 187 -6.11 18.90 -2.03
N GLY A 188 -6.61 20.05 -2.50
CA GLY A 188 -5.88 21.31 -2.41
C GLY A 188 -5.71 21.81 -0.96
N GLU A 189 -6.76 21.71 -0.14
CA GLU A 189 -6.69 22.06 1.29
C GLU A 189 -5.78 21.09 2.05
N MET A 190 -5.89 19.80 1.78
CA MET A 190 -5.03 18.76 2.34
C MET A 190 -3.56 19.03 2.03
N ALA A 191 -3.22 19.31 0.76
CA ALA A 191 -1.86 19.58 0.34
C ALA A 191 -1.30 20.84 1.04
N ALA A 192 -2.10 21.91 1.14
CA ALA A 192 -1.70 23.12 1.84
C ALA A 192 -1.48 22.88 3.34
N TYR A 193 -2.36 22.13 3.98
CA TYR A 193 -2.23 21.76 5.39
C TYR A 193 -0.96 20.91 5.65
N ASN A 194 -0.78 19.83 4.90
CA ASN A 194 0.36 18.94 5.05
C ASN A 194 1.69 19.67 4.76
N TYR A 195 1.71 20.57 3.76
CA TYR A 195 2.90 21.37 3.49
C TYR A 195 3.22 22.35 4.63
N GLY A 196 2.21 22.97 5.23
CA GLY A 196 2.36 23.82 6.41
C GLY A 196 2.90 23.03 7.62
N ALA A 197 2.41 21.82 7.87
CA ALA A 197 2.90 20.93 8.91
C ALA A 197 4.35 20.52 8.66
N LEU A 198 4.69 20.15 7.43
CA LEU A 198 6.06 19.79 7.04
C LEU A 198 7.06 20.94 7.27
N ILE A 199 6.69 22.18 6.91
CA ILE A 199 7.50 23.38 7.23
C ILE A 199 7.68 23.52 8.75
N GLY A 200 6.65 23.23 9.53
CA GLY A 200 6.72 23.28 11.01
C GLY A 200 7.72 22.27 11.61
N ILE A 201 7.91 21.13 10.96
CA ILE A 201 8.87 20.10 11.38
C ILE A 201 10.32 20.55 11.12
N ASP A 202 10.60 21.01 9.91
CA ASP A 202 11.95 21.45 9.51
C ASP A 202 11.88 22.63 8.52
N PRO A 203 11.83 23.86 9.02
CA PRO A 203 11.73 25.03 8.17
C PRO A 203 12.98 25.35 7.35
N ILE A 204 14.13 24.70 7.68
CA ILE A 204 15.40 24.96 6.99
C ILE A 204 15.61 23.94 5.86
N SER A 205 15.21 22.69 6.09
CA SER A 205 15.37 21.59 5.13
C SER A 205 14.00 20.94 4.85
N THR A 206 13.01 21.77 4.47
CA THR A 206 11.68 21.28 4.08
C THR A 206 11.79 20.48 2.80
N GLY A 207 11.32 19.24 2.82
CA GLY A 207 11.36 18.35 1.64
C GLY A 207 10.78 16.97 1.91
N THR A 208 10.65 16.19 0.86
CA THR A 208 10.15 14.81 0.90
C THR A 208 11.22 13.83 0.43
N PRO A 209 11.22 12.59 0.94
CA PRO A 209 10.38 12.15 2.06
C PRO A 209 10.83 12.77 3.40
N THR A 210 9.89 12.98 4.30
CA THR A 210 10.19 13.30 5.70
C THR A 210 9.41 12.33 6.57
N VAL A 211 10.12 11.64 7.47
CA VAL A 211 9.54 10.80 8.52
C VAL A 211 9.62 11.58 9.84
N TYR A 212 8.49 11.65 10.53
CA TYR A 212 8.38 12.31 11.83
C TYR A 212 7.86 11.31 12.86
N ASP A 213 8.65 11.07 13.89
CA ASP A 213 8.28 10.18 14.99
C ASP A 213 7.35 10.92 15.98
N LEU A 214 6.13 10.40 16.11
CA LEU A 214 5.11 10.99 16.98
C LEU A 214 5.40 10.77 18.47
N GLY A 215 6.16 9.73 18.83
CA GLY A 215 6.57 9.43 20.20
C GLY A 215 7.59 10.43 20.72
N THR A 216 8.68 10.62 19.99
CA THR A 216 9.76 11.54 20.36
C THR A 216 9.52 12.97 19.88
N LYS A 217 8.60 13.19 18.96
CA LYS A 217 8.32 14.46 18.28
C LYS A 217 9.54 15.02 17.56
N GLN A 218 10.25 14.13 16.86
CA GLN A 218 11.45 14.49 16.11
C GLN A 218 11.39 13.97 14.67
N LYS A 219 12.05 14.73 13.77
CA LYS A 219 12.33 14.27 12.42
C LYS A 219 13.36 13.12 12.48
N VAL A 220 13.05 12.03 11.78
CA VAL A 220 13.95 10.87 11.67
C VAL A 220 15.05 11.17 10.64
N ASP A 221 16.28 10.78 10.94
CA ASP A 221 17.40 10.89 10.01
C ASP A 221 17.37 9.74 8.99
N LEU A 222 16.89 10.00 7.79
CA LEU A 222 16.80 9.02 6.70
C LEU A 222 18.15 8.74 6.02
N HIS A 223 19.24 9.43 6.37
CA HIS A 223 20.59 9.08 5.92
C HIS A 223 21.13 7.86 6.66
N ASP A 224 20.62 7.59 7.86
CA ASP A 224 20.86 6.33 8.56
C ASP A 224 20.07 5.22 7.87
N LYS A 225 20.77 4.23 7.28
CA LYS A 225 20.12 3.11 6.60
C LYS A 225 19.37 2.18 7.55
N ASP A 226 19.68 2.22 8.82
CA ASP A 226 19.03 1.40 9.85
C ASP A 226 17.92 2.16 10.59
N TRP A 227 17.48 3.33 10.06
CA TRP A 227 16.52 4.22 10.70
C TRP A 227 15.25 3.51 11.18
N LEU A 228 14.67 2.64 10.32
CA LEU A 228 13.43 1.94 10.65
C LEU A 228 13.67 0.90 11.77
N ALA A 229 14.74 0.11 11.66
CA ALA A 229 15.09 -0.87 12.69
C ALA A 229 15.43 -0.19 14.03
N THR A 230 16.12 0.96 13.99
CA THR A 230 16.42 1.77 15.17
C THR A 230 15.14 2.26 15.84
N LEU A 231 14.20 2.76 15.04
CA LEU A 231 12.92 3.27 15.51
C LEU A 231 12.07 2.17 16.16
N LEU A 232 12.02 0.98 15.54
CA LEU A 232 11.25 -0.16 16.04
C LEU A 232 11.86 -0.82 17.28
N SER A 233 13.12 -0.54 17.59
CA SER A 233 13.83 -1.06 18.78
C SER A 233 13.86 -0.10 19.98
N SER A 234 13.29 1.09 19.84
CA SER A 234 13.39 2.18 20.84
C SER A 234 12.36 2.11 22.00
#